data_e9fe84fb199b41d9cea40a22e29655ef
#
_entry.id   e9fe84fb199b41d9cea40a22e29655ef
#
_cell.length_a   1.000
_cell.length_b   1.000
_cell.length_c   1.000
_cell.angle_alpha   90.00
_cell.angle_beta   90.00
_cell.angle_gamma   90.00
#
_symmetry.space_group_name_H-M   'P 1'
#
loop_
_entity.id
_entity.type
_entity.pdbx_description
1 polymer ?
#
loop_
_entity_poly.entity_id
_entity_poly.type
_entity_poly.pdbx_seq_one_letter_code
_entity_poly.pdbx_strand_id
1 'polypeptide(L)'
;MPKQNKNNDVSGVVTAKPKKSTPKKTKKNTTKTPEKKKRGAPSQYANKVKPYLADIERYVRCGVTEGDICEYYGVGKTQWAQYKRDNPELTETLLHAKEQCKEDLLDNAYRVAMGYEYTEETTEEIKNLDGTVIGHKTRRYKRYAKPDAGMLQFLLINRYSSEFARDPQSIELRKKALELAEQGKMPPDGWEGV
;
A
#
# COMPACT_ATOMS: atom_id res chain seq x y z
N MET A 1 -6.69 -31.98 53.22
CA MET A 1 -5.55 -32.65 53.90
C MET A 1 -4.29 -32.32 53.16
N PRO A 2 -3.29 -31.73 53.83
CA PRO A 2 -2.06 -31.26 53.23
C PRO A 2 -0.96 -32.28 53.33
N LYS A 3 0.05 -32.25 52.45
CA LYS A 3 1.34 -32.84 52.73
C LYS A 3 2.46 -31.84 52.43
N GLN A 4 3.04 -31.40 53.52
CA GLN A 4 4.34 -30.72 53.61
C GLN A 4 5.48 -31.70 53.39
N ASN A 5 6.62 -31.22 52.87
CA ASN A 5 7.98 -31.64 53.27
C ASN A 5 8.95 -30.54 52.79
N LYS A 6 9.52 -29.80 53.65
CA LYS A 6 10.65 -29.75 54.61
C LYS A 6 12.02 -29.99 54.00
N ASN A 7 12.77 -28.90 54.04
CA ASN A 7 14.19 -28.70 54.44
C ASN A 7 15.32 -29.53 53.82
N ASN A 8 16.37 -28.84 53.42
CA ASN A 8 17.64 -28.84 54.20
C ASN A 8 18.60 -27.74 53.75
N ASP A 9 18.98 -26.93 54.76
CA ASP A 9 20.18 -26.11 54.82
C ASP A 9 21.44 -26.97 54.76
N VAL A 10 22.52 -26.49 54.10
CA VAL A 10 23.88 -26.68 54.56
C VAL A 10 24.77 -25.51 54.14
N SER A 11 25.21 -24.79 55.13
CA SER A 11 26.28 -23.80 55.14
C SER A 11 27.65 -24.37 54.76
N GLY A 12 28.41 -23.63 53.96
CA GLY A 12 29.81 -23.92 53.70
C GLY A 12 30.61 -22.63 53.46
N VAL A 13 31.12 -22.05 54.52
CA VAL A 13 32.07 -20.95 54.51
C VAL A 13 33.43 -21.47 54.12
N VAL A 14 34.06 -20.95 53.06
CA VAL A 14 35.46 -21.11 52.77
C VAL A 14 36.09 -19.76 52.44
N THR A 15 36.96 -19.35 53.37
CA THR A 15 37.84 -18.17 53.29
C THR A 15 38.92 -18.37 52.21
N ALA A 16 39.10 -17.37 51.33
CA ALA A 16 40.27 -17.30 50.46
C ALA A 16 40.89 -15.90 50.45
N LYS A 17 42.20 -15.87 50.63
CA LYS A 17 43.14 -14.76 50.83
C LYS A 17 43.23 -13.80 49.63
N PRO A 18 43.66 -12.53 49.88
CA PRO A 18 43.79 -11.53 48.83
C PRO A 18 45.07 -11.70 48.03
N LYS A 19 44.96 -11.67 46.69
CA LYS A 19 46.09 -11.57 45.78
C LYS A 19 46.30 -10.11 45.31
N LYS A 20 47.55 -9.71 45.38
CA LYS A 20 48.13 -8.39 45.07
C LYS A 20 47.79 -7.95 43.64
N SER A 21 47.34 -6.67 43.52
CA SER A 21 47.14 -5.98 42.27
C SER A 21 48.44 -5.45 41.70
N THR A 22 48.75 -5.77 40.46
CA THR A 22 49.75 -5.09 39.62
C THR A 22 49.03 -4.18 38.61
N PRO A 23 49.53 -2.97 38.36
CA PRO A 23 48.89 -2.00 37.48
C PRO A 23 49.15 -2.36 36.01
N LYS A 24 48.10 -2.69 35.23
CA LYS A 24 48.21 -2.85 33.79
C LYS A 24 48.06 -1.49 33.10
N LYS A 25 49.06 -1.15 32.31
CA LYS A 25 49.12 0.02 31.41
C LYS A 25 47.89 0.07 30.45
N THR A 26 47.18 1.16 30.47
CA THR A 26 46.10 1.50 29.55
C THR A 26 46.64 1.70 28.13
N LYS A 27 46.47 0.73 27.23
CA LYS A 27 46.60 0.96 25.80
C LYS A 27 45.27 1.49 25.30
N LYS A 28 45.22 2.73 24.82
CA LYS A 28 44.12 3.29 24.02
C LYS A 28 44.04 2.52 22.72
N ASN A 29 43.16 1.55 22.64
CA ASN A 29 42.74 0.95 21.38
C ASN A 29 41.54 1.76 20.86
N THR A 30 41.80 2.64 19.89
CA THR A 30 40.78 3.16 18.99
C THR A 30 40.27 2.01 18.11
N THR A 31 39.26 1.32 18.61
CA THR A 31 38.57 0.28 17.84
C THR A 31 37.69 0.98 16.79
N LYS A 32 38.21 1.12 15.56
CA LYS A 32 37.35 1.29 14.39
C LYS A 32 36.42 0.09 14.35
N THR A 33 35.14 0.32 14.57
CA THR A 33 34.08 -0.67 14.37
C THR A 33 34.18 -1.18 12.93
N PRO A 34 34.43 -2.47 12.68
CA PRO A 34 34.47 -2.99 11.32
C PRO A 34 33.04 -2.87 10.74
N GLU A 35 32.88 -2.10 9.67
CA GLU A 35 31.68 -2.14 8.85
C GLU A 35 31.37 -3.59 8.50
N LYS A 36 30.25 -4.11 9.00
CA LYS A 36 29.77 -5.45 8.65
C LYS A 36 29.55 -5.49 7.15
N LYS A 37 30.46 -6.11 6.40
CA LYS A 37 30.27 -6.41 4.97
C LYS A 37 28.95 -7.18 4.85
N LYS A 38 27.97 -6.57 4.19
CA LYS A 38 26.68 -7.22 3.86
C LYS A 38 27.00 -8.48 3.05
N ARG A 39 26.82 -9.67 3.68
CA ARG A 39 26.97 -10.97 3.01
C ARG A 39 25.69 -11.17 2.19
N GLY A 40 25.76 -11.06 0.89
CA GLY A 40 24.65 -11.28 -0.05
C GLY A 40 25.08 -10.95 -1.47
N ALA A 41 24.40 -11.52 -2.46
CA ALA A 41 24.59 -11.14 -3.86
C ALA A 41 24.35 -9.62 -4.01
N PRO A 42 25.11 -8.93 -4.89
CA PRO A 42 24.93 -7.50 -5.10
C PRO A 42 23.49 -7.21 -5.53
N SER A 43 22.93 -6.11 -5.02
CA SER A 43 21.58 -5.70 -5.36
C SER A 43 21.45 -5.47 -6.86
N GLN A 44 20.51 -6.15 -7.50
CA GLN A 44 20.22 -5.95 -8.92
C GLN A 44 19.29 -4.74 -9.18
N TYR A 45 18.98 -3.98 -8.16
CA TYR A 45 18.09 -2.81 -8.24
C TYR A 45 18.53 -1.82 -9.32
N ALA A 46 19.82 -1.46 -9.34
CA ALA A 46 20.36 -0.49 -10.27
C ALA A 46 20.22 -0.90 -11.76
N ASN A 47 20.16 -2.21 -12.04
CA ASN A 47 20.08 -2.73 -13.39
C ASN A 47 18.65 -3.09 -13.81
N LYS A 48 17.83 -3.58 -12.87
CA LYS A 48 16.50 -4.15 -13.19
C LYS A 48 15.32 -3.22 -12.88
N VAL A 49 15.48 -2.27 -11.96
CA VAL A 49 14.37 -1.44 -11.48
C VAL A 49 14.64 0.03 -11.73
N LYS A 50 15.79 0.52 -11.31
CA LYS A 50 16.11 1.95 -11.38
C LYS A 50 15.98 2.58 -12.79
N PRO A 51 16.42 1.94 -13.90
CA PRO A 51 16.26 2.51 -15.23
C PRO A 51 14.81 2.61 -15.72
N TYR A 52 13.91 1.86 -15.09
CA TYR A 52 12.51 1.73 -15.48
C TYR A 52 11.53 2.39 -14.50
N LEU A 53 11.99 3.27 -13.61
CA LEU A 53 11.13 3.94 -12.63
C LEU A 53 9.97 4.71 -13.28
N ALA A 54 10.22 5.40 -14.39
CA ALA A 54 9.18 6.12 -15.13
C ALA A 54 8.14 5.17 -15.76
N ASP A 55 8.56 4.01 -16.25
CA ASP A 55 7.64 3.00 -16.79
C ASP A 55 6.83 2.35 -15.65
N ILE A 56 7.47 2.08 -14.52
CA ILE A 56 6.82 1.55 -13.32
C ILE A 56 5.75 2.53 -12.82
N GLU A 57 6.08 3.82 -12.75
CA GLU A 57 5.12 4.87 -12.39
C GLU A 57 3.90 4.85 -13.31
N ARG A 58 4.14 4.80 -14.62
CA ARG A 58 3.05 4.73 -15.62
C ARG A 58 2.20 3.47 -15.45
N TYR A 59 2.81 2.30 -15.22
CA TYR A 59 2.06 1.06 -15.02
C TYR A 59 1.19 1.11 -13.77
N VAL A 60 1.74 1.58 -12.64
CA VAL A 60 0.97 1.73 -11.39
C VAL A 60 -0.17 2.74 -11.55
N ARG A 61 0.07 3.85 -12.24
CA ARG A 61 -0.97 4.83 -12.57
C ARG A 61 -2.08 4.22 -13.43
N CYS A 62 -1.76 3.31 -14.33
CA CYS A 62 -2.74 2.54 -15.11
C CYS A 62 -3.42 1.41 -14.32
N GLY A 63 -3.12 1.26 -13.03
CA GLY A 63 -3.75 0.26 -12.16
C GLY A 63 -3.09 -1.11 -12.17
N VAL A 64 -1.91 -1.26 -12.80
CA VAL A 64 -1.14 -2.52 -12.78
C VAL A 64 -0.65 -2.79 -11.36
N THR A 65 -0.79 -4.04 -10.90
CA THR A 65 -0.39 -4.39 -9.54
C THR A 65 1.13 -4.51 -9.39
N GLU A 66 1.64 -4.26 -8.17
CA GLU A 66 3.06 -4.47 -7.88
C GLU A 66 3.51 -5.92 -8.14
N GLY A 67 2.57 -6.90 -8.03
CA GLY A 67 2.83 -8.30 -8.33
C GLY A 67 3.15 -8.53 -9.80
N ASP A 68 2.35 -7.96 -10.70
CA ASP A 68 2.51 -8.06 -12.14
C ASP A 68 3.79 -7.36 -12.61
N ILE A 69 4.10 -6.21 -11.99
CA ILE A 69 5.36 -5.48 -12.23
C ILE A 69 6.56 -6.33 -11.83
N CYS A 70 6.50 -6.99 -10.68
CA CYS A 70 7.56 -7.89 -10.23
C CYS A 70 7.78 -9.04 -11.22
N GLU A 71 6.70 -9.63 -11.72
CA GLU A 71 6.75 -10.71 -12.70
C GLU A 71 7.36 -10.24 -14.02
N TYR A 72 6.92 -9.09 -14.52
CA TYR A 72 7.42 -8.49 -15.77
C TYR A 72 8.93 -8.23 -15.74
N TYR A 73 9.45 -7.68 -14.63
CA TYR A 73 10.89 -7.40 -14.48
C TYR A 73 11.70 -8.58 -13.93
N GLY A 74 11.08 -9.73 -13.69
CA GLY A 74 11.74 -10.92 -13.13
C GLY A 74 12.35 -10.66 -11.75
N VAL A 75 11.62 -9.94 -10.88
CA VAL A 75 12.01 -9.61 -9.51
C VAL A 75 11.11 -10.37 -8.53
N GLY A 76 11.71 -11.13 -7.61
CA GLY A 76 10.94 -11.84 -6.58
C GLY A 76 10.23 -10.87 -5.62
N LYS A 77 9.02 -11.22 -5.15
CA LYS A 77 8.22 -10.39 -4.22
C LYS A 77 8.99 -9.98 -2.95
N THR A 78 9.78 -10.90 -2.38
CA THR A 78 10.63 -10.61 -1.22
C THR A 78 11.73 -9.60 -1.55
N GLN A 79 12.33 -9.73 -2.73
CA GLN A 79 13.36 -8.84 -3.22
C GLN A 79 12.79 -7.44 -3.53
N TRP A 80 11.58 -7.37 -4.08
CA TRP A 80 10.85 -6.12 -4.29
C TRP A 80 10.59 -5.38 -2.98
N ALA A 81 10.13 -6.10 -1.96
CA ALA A 81 9.94 -5.53 -0.63
C ALA A 81 11.25 -5.01 -0.02
N GLN A 82 12.38 -5.69 -0.28
CA GLN A 82 13.70 -5.23 0.12
C GLN A 82 14.09 -3.96 -0.65
N TYR A 83 13.86 -3.91 -1.97
CA TYR A 83 14.13 -2.73 -2.78
C TYR A 83 13.37 -1.49 -2.31
N LYS A 84 12.10 -1.63 -1.93
CA LYS A 84 11.30 -0.54 -1.35
C LYS A 84 11.88 0.00 -0.04
N ARG A 85 12.49 -0.86 0.78
CA ARG A 85 13.12 -0.44 2.04
C ARG A 85 14.46 0.25 1.82
N ASP A 86 15.27 -0.29 0.89
CA ASP A 86 16.63 0.17 0.65
C ASP A 86 16.68 1.42 -0.26
N ASN A 87 15.63 1.66 -1.05
CA ASN A 87 15.56 2.73 -2.04
C ASN A 87 14.29 3.56 -1.86
N PRO A 88 14.33 4.66 -1.10
CA PRO A 88 13.16 5.52 -0.87
C PRO A 88 12.59 6.09 -2.18
N GLU A 89 13.45 6.37 -3.18
CA GLU A 89 13.06 6.81 -4.52
C GLU A 89 11.96 5.92 -5.13
N LEU A 90 12.12 4.58 -5.05
CA LEU A 90 11.11 3.64 -5.54
C LEU A 90 9.79 3.75 -4.76
N THR A 91 9.88 3.90 -3.44
CA THR A 91 8.69 4.00 -2.60
C THR A 91 7.92 5.28 -2.88
N GLU A 92 8.61 6.40 -3.03
CA GLU A 92 8.02 7.69 -3.39
C GLU A 92 7.36 7.65 -4.76
N THR A 93 8.03 7.07 -5.77
CA THR A 93 7.46 6.89 -7.11
C THR A 93 6.18 6.06 -7.07
N LEU A 94 6.17 4.95 -6.32
CA LEU A 94 4.99 4.09 -6.20
C LEU A 94 3.83 4.80 -5.47
N LEU A 95 4.11 5.57 -4.42
CA LEU A 95 3.09 6.33 -3.70
C LEU A 95 2.48 7.41 -4.60
N HIS A 96 3.33 8.21 -5.26
CA HIS A 96 2.90 9.24 -6.19
C HIS A 96 2.02 8.67 -7.32
N ALA A 97 2.45 7.56 -7.93
CA ALA A 97 1.68 6.90 -8.98
C ALA A 97 0.31 6.39 -8.50
N LYS A 98 0.23 5.87 -7.26
CA LYS A 98 -1.05 5.43 -6.66
C LYS A 98 -1.98 6.60 -6.36
N GLU A 99 -1.44 7.72 -5.89
CA GLU A 99 -2.22 8.94 -5.67
C GLU A 99 -2.78 9.47 -6.99
N GLN A 100 -1.95 9.56 -8.03
CA GLN A 100 -2.40 9.95 -9.37
C GLN A 100 -3.46 9.02 -9.95
N CYS A 101 -3.28 7.69 -9.80
CA CYS A 101 -4.29 6.72 -10.22
C CYS A 101 -5.64 6.96 -9.51
N LYS A 102 -5.61 7.24 -8.21
CA LYS A 102 -6.80 7.55 -7.43
C LYS A 102 -7.46 8.86 -7.91
N GLU A 103 -6.69 9.90 -8.18
CA GLU A 103 -7.18 11.17 -8.71
C GLU A 103 -7.83 10.99 -10.08
N ASP A 104 -7.15 10.30 -11.00
CA ASP A 104 -7.68 9.99 -12.34
C ASP A 104 -8.99 9.20 -12.27
N LEU A 105 -9.10 8.24 -11.33
CA LEU A 105 -10.33 7.48 -11.11
C LEU A 105 -11.46 8.34 -10.55
N LEU A 106 -11.17 9.23 -9.60
CA LEU A 106 -12.15 10.15 -9.04
C LEU A 106 -12.65 11.13 -10.09
N ASP A 107 -11.76 11.71 -10.89
CA ASP A 107 -12.14 12.64 -11.97
C ASP A 107 -13.04 11.95 -13.00
N ASN A 108 -12.71 10.73 -13.38
CA ASN A 108 -13.57 9.94 -14.27
C ASN A 108 -14.92 9.61 -13.62
N ALA A 109 -14.95 9.27 -12.33
CA ALA A 109 -16.19 9.01 -11.61
C ALA A 109 -17.10 10.26 -11.57
N TYR A 110 -16.54 11.43 -11.28
CA TYR A 110 -17.28 12.70 -11.34
C TYR A 110 -17.77 13.01 -12.75
N ARG A 111 -16.93 12.83 -13.76
CA ARG A 111 -17.29 13.03 -15.16
C ARG A 111 -18.48 12.17 -15.58
N VAL A 112 -18.47 10.89 -15.20
CA VAL A 112 -19.56 9.95 -15.48
C VAL A 112 -20.83 10.33 -14.69
N ALA A 113 -20.68 10.70 -13.41
CA ALA A 113 -21.80 11.10 -12.56
C ALA A 113 -22.53 12.33 -13.07
N MET A 114 -21.78 13.31 -13.62
CA MET A 114 -22.34 14.59 -14.11
C MET A 114 -22.76 14.55 -15.58
N GLY A 115 -22.35 13.52 -16.32
CA GLY A 115 -22.46 13.45 -17.76
C GLY A 115 -21.41 14.29 -18.49
N TYR A 116 -21.12 13.93 -19.74
CA TYR A 116 -20.06 14.59 -20.51
C TYR A 116 -20.31 14.53 -22.01
N GLU A 117 -19.75 15.49 -22.72
CA GLU A 117 -19.70 15.46 -24.18
C GLU A 117 -18.47 14.68 -24.66
N TYR A 118 -18.67 13.92 -25.71
CA TYR A 118 -17.57 13.22 -26.39
C TYR A 118 -17.75 13.25 -27.90
N THR A 119 -16.66 13.07 -28.63
CA THR A 119 -16.67 12.99 -30.10
C THR A 119 -16.51 11.55 -30.52
N GLU A 120 -17.47 11.04 -31.25
CA GLU A 120 -17.40 9.72 -31.88
C GLU A 120 -16.88 9.88 -33.32
N GLU A 121 -15.82 9.18 -33.64
CA GLU A 121 -15.26 9.16 -34.99
C GLU A 121 -15.54 7.80 -35.63
N THR A 122 -16.21 7.83 -36.77
CA THR A 122 -16.46 6.64 -37.58
C THR A 122 -15.69 6.76 -38.89
N THR A 123 -14.77 5.83 -39.15
CA THR A 123 -14.03 5.76 -40.40
C THR A 123 -14.57 4.62 -41.27
N GLU A 124 -15.09 4.96 -42.43
CA GLU A 124 -15.58 4.03 -43.42
C GLU A 124 -14.55 3.89 -44.55
N GLU A 125 -14.23 2.67 -44.91
CA GLU A 125 -13.39 2.40 -46.09
C GLU A 125 -14.23 2.57 -47.34
N ILE A 126 -13.78 3.38 -48.28
CA ILE A 126 -14.38 3.50 -49.61
C ILE A 126 -13.67 2.49 -50.51
N LYS A 127 -14.46 1.50 -51.00
CA LYS A 127 -13.93 0.46 -51.90
C LYS A 127 -14.45 0.67 -53.31
N ASN A 128 -13.61 0.38 -54.29
CA ASN A 128 -13.99 0.32 -55.70
C ASN A 128 -14.80 -0.97 -55.98
N LEU A 129 -15.39 -1.08 -57.17
CA LEU A 129 -16.12 -2.29 -57.60
C LEU A 129 -15.28 -3.58 -57.53
N ASP A 130 -13.97 -3.47 -57.64
CA ASP A 130 -13.00 -4.57 -57.54
C ASP A 130 -12.62 -4.91 -56.08
N GLY A 131 -13.24 -4.26 -55.08
CA GLY A 131 -12.94 -4.47 -53.66
C GLY A 131 -11.68 -3.76 -53.12
N THR A 132 -10.98 -3.02 -53.99
CA THR A 132 -9.75 -2.27 -53.61
C THR A 132 -10.14 -1.01 -52.82
N VAL A 133 -9.48 -0.78 -51.66
CA VAL A 133 -9.69 0.43 -50.84
C VAL A 133 -9.10 1.64 -51.58
N ILE A 134 -9.95 2.60 -51.95
CA ILE A 134 -9.55 3.82 -52.70
C ILE A 134 -9.47 5.04 -51.79
N GLY A 135 -9.98 4.94 -50.55
CA GLY A 135 -9.94 6.03 -49.60
C GLY A 135 -10.64 5.71 -48.29
N HIS A 136 -10.55 6.65 -47.34
CA HIS A 136 -11.21 6.59 -46.06
C HIS A 136 -12.09 7.83 -45.88
N LYS A 137 -13.33 7.64 -45.42
CA LYS A 137 -14.24 8.72 -45.10
C LYS A 137 -14.43 8.76 -43.58
N THR A 138 -13.89 9.77 -42.93
CA THR A 138 -14.08 9.98 -41.50
C THR A 138 -15.23 10.92 -41.23
N ARG A 139 -16.16 10.47 -40.39
CA ARG A 139 -17.26 11.27 -39.90
C ARG A 139 -17.08 11.48 -38.41
N ARG A 140 -17.29 12.70 -37.91
CA ARG A 140 -17.21 13.11 -36.52
C ARG A 140 -18.57 13.55 -36.02
N TYR A 141 -19.03 12.92 -34.94
CA TYR A 141 -20.31 13.24 -34.30
C TYR A 141 -20.05 13.67 -32.85
N LYS A 142 -20.57 14.81 -32.48
CA LYS A 142 -20.62 15.19 -31.05
C LYS A 142 -21.76 14.44 -30.39
N ARG A 143 -21.46 13.73 -29.34
CA ARG A 143 -22.37 12.93 -28.52
C ARG A 143 -22.35 13.44 -27.08
N TYR A 144 -23.44 13.20 -26.38
CA TYR A 144 -23.53 13.48 -24.95
C TYR A 144 -23.86 12.21 -24.19
N ALA A 145 -23.00 11.83 -23.26
CA ALA A 145 -23.24 10.78 -22.30
C ALA A 145 -24.07 11.35 -21.15
N LYS A 146 -25.25 10.77 -20.92
CA LYS A 146 -26.14 11.21 -19.85
C LYS A 146 -25.50 10.93 -18.47
N PRO A 147 -25.83 11.75 -17.44
CA PRO A 147 -25.45 11.48 -16.07
C PRO A 147 -25.83 10.07 -15.61
N ASP A 148 -24.91 9.41 -14.90
CA ASP A 148 -25.17 8.10 -14.30
C ASP A 148 -25.65 8.27 -12.86
N ALA A 149 -26.92 7.93 -12.61
CA ALA A 149 -27.54 8.08 -11.30
C ALA A 149 -26.89 7.16 -10.24
N GLY A 150 -26.43 5.96 -10.63
CA GLY A 150 -25.74 5.04 -9.72
C GLY A 150 -24.39 5.57 -9.26
N MET A 151 -23.60 6.12 -10.18
CA MET A 151 -22.32 6.75 -9.86
C MET A 151 -22.51 8.00 -9.01
N LEU A 152 -23.53 8.82 -9.32
CA LEU A 152 -23.86 10.01 -8.52
C LEU A 152 -24.23 9.61 -7.08
N GLN A 153 -25.10 8.61 -6.92
CA GLN A 153 -25.49 8.10 -5.61
C GLN A 153 -24.27 7.52 -4.85
N PHE A 154 -23.41 6.77 -5.53
CA PHE A 154 -22.19 6.23 -4.94
C PHE A 154 -21.29 7.34 -4.40
N LEU A 155 -21.05 8.39 -5.17
CA LEU A 155 -20.23 9.53 -4.75
C LEU A 155 -20.86 10.28 -3.56
N LEU A 156 -22.18 10.52 -3.58
CA LEU A 156 -22.89 11.19 -2.49
C LEU A 156 -22.80 10.39 -1.18
N ILE A 157 -23.04 9.09 -1.22
CA ILE A 157 -23.00 8.22 -0.03
C ILE A 157 -21.58 8.17 0.55
N ASN A 158 -20.54 8.07 -0.31
CA ASN A 158 -19.18 7.94 0.18
C ASN A 158 -18.55 9.26 0.64
N ARG A 159 -18.89 10.38 -0.01
CA ARG A 159 -18.30 11.68 0.30
C ARG A 159 -19.08 12.47 1.34
N TYR A 160 -20.38 12.32 1.33
CA TYR A 160 -21.30 13.03 2.22
C TYR A 160 -22.18 12.06 3.02
N SER A 161 -21.51 11.03 3.59
CA SER A 161 -22.20 9.95 4.31
C SER A 161 -23.06 10.41 5.49
N SER A 162 -22.78 11.59 6.06
CA SER A 162 -23.58 12.19 7.12
C SER A 162 -24.95 12.67 6.65
N GLU A 163 -25.09 13.02 5.35
CA GLU A 163 -26.32 13.57 4.77
C GLU A 163 -27.04 12.56 3.87
N PHE A 164 -26.27 11.73 3.16
CA PHE A 164 -26.76 10.79 2.13
C PHE A 164 -26.50 9.33 2.48
N ALA A 165 -26.44 9.01 3.76
CA ALA A 165 -26.24 7.62 4.17
C ALA A 165 -27.38 6.72 3.69
N ARG A 166 -27.03 5.51 3.23
CA ARG A 166 -28.00 4.49 2.82
C ARG A 166 -28.87 4.03 3.99
N ASP A 167 -28.28 4.03 5.19
CA ASP A 167 -28.95 3.73 6.44
C ASP A 167 -28.43 4.67 7.54
N PRO A 168 -29.10 5.82 7.76
CA PRO A 168 -28.71 6.78 8.78
C PRO A 168 -28.72 6.20 10.19
N GLN A 169 -29.63 5.26 10.47
CA GLN A 169 -29.78 4.69 11.80
C GLN A 169 -28.59 3.83 12.20
N SER A 170 -28.04 3.05 11.25
CA SER A 170 -26.85 2.23 11.51
C SER A 170 -25.60 3.08 11.78
N ILE A 171 -25.51 4.26 11.16
CA ILE A 171 -24.41 5.20 11.41
C ILE A 171 -24.51 5.82 12.81
N GLU A 172 -25.72 6.21 13.22
CA GLU A 172 -25.94 6.73 14.57
C GLU A 172 -25.66 5.67 15.65
N LEU A 173 -26.08 4.44 15.42
CA LEU A 173 -25.77 3.32 16.32
C LEU A 173 -24.26 3.07 16.44
N ARG A 174 -23.55 3.09 15.34
CA ARG A 174 -22.08 2.96 15.34
C ARG A 174 -21.38 4.12 16.05
N LYS A 175 -21.83 5.35 15.85
CA LYS A 175 -21.31 6.52 16.58
C LYS A 175 -21.54 6.38 18.08
N LYS A 176 -22.75 6.02 18.50
CA LYS A 176 -23.06 5.77 19.93
C LYS A 176 -22.23 4.63 20.51
N ALA A 177 -21.99 3.56 19.74
CA ALA A 177 -21.14 2.46 20.17
C ALA A 177 -19.68 2.89 20.36
N LEU A 178 -19.14 3.70 19.46
CA LEU A 178 -17.80 4.26 19.61
C LEU A 178 -17.69 5.17 20.83
N GLU A 179 -18.65 6.06 21.05
CA GLU A 179 -18.69 6.92 22.24
C GLU A 179 -18.75 6.11 23.55
N LEU A 180 -19.54 5.04 23.60
CA LEU A 180 -19.62 4.15 24.75
C LEU A 180 -18.32 3.37 24.97
N ALA A 181 -17.66 2.94 23.90
CA ALA A 181 -16.38 2.28 23.98
C ALA A 181 -15.27 3.22 24.51
N GLU A 182 -15.24 4.47 24.05
CA GLU A 182 -14.32 5.51 24.54
C GLU A 182 -14.55 5.83 26.03
N GLN A 183 -15.81 5.75 26.49
CA GLN A 183 -16.16 5.92 27.91
C GLN A 183 -15.88 4.67 28.75
N GLY A 184 -15.36 3.59 28.21
CA GLY A 184 -15.13 2.33 28.91
C GLY A 184 -16.42 1.60 29.30
N LYS A 185 -17.55 2.00 28.75
CA LYS A 185 -18.88 1.41 28.98
C LYS A 185 -19.27 0.51 27.81
N MET A 186 -18.43 -0.47 27.48
CA MET A 186 -18.79 -1.46 26.48
C MET A 186 -19.95 -2.32 26.98
N PRO A 187 -21.03 -2.56 26.22
CA PRO A 187 -22.03 -3.52 26.58
C PRO A 187 -21.40 -4.91 26.78
N PRO A 188 -21.85 -5.69 27.81
CA PRO A 188 -21.21 -6.96 28.16
C PRO A 188 -21.33 -8.07 27.11
N ASP A 189 -22.20 -7.90 26.14
CA ASP A 189 -22.40 -8.87 25.05
C ASP A 189 -21.86 -8.26 23.75
N GLY A 190 -20.83 -8.90 23.19
CA GLY A 190 -20.24 -8.46 21.93
C GLY A 190 -21.31 -8.27 20.86
N TRP A 191 -21.10 -7.31 19.99
CA TRP A 191 -21.95 -7.02 18.83
C TRP A 191 -21.98 -8.20 17.83
N GLU A 192 -22.51 -9.32 18.23
CA GLU A 192 -22.83 -10.44 17.37
C GLU A 192 -24.30 -10.29 16.94
N GLY A 193 -24.57 -9.49 15.93
CA GLY A 193 -25.92 -9.47 15.36
C GLY A 193 -26.45 -8.15 14.85
N VAL A 194 -25.65 -7.34 14.13
CA VAL A 194 -26.20 -6.31 13.23
C VAL A 194 -25.53 -6.40 11.87
#